data_f7c03380de08d480237808a6212c68a2
#
_entry.id   f7c03380de08d480237808a6212c68a2
#
_cell.length_a   1.000
_cell.length_b   1.000
_cell.length_c   1.000
_cell.angle_alpha   90.00
_cell.angle_beta   90.00
_cell.angle_gamma   90.00
#
_symmetry.space_group_name_H-M   'P 1'
#
loop_
_entity.id
_entity.type
_entity.pdbx_description
1 polymer ?
#
loop_
_entity_poly.entity_id
_entity_poly.type
_entity_poly.pdbx_seq_one_letter_code
_entity_poly.pdbx_strand_id
1 'polypeptide(L)'
;MKFKDGVYTQVFAMRNGRPVRLAPTAQITVAMHEADRIHREMTGMEMVITAIFDGSHMDGSKHYEGNAFDLRRWHVGSRVKEFIARLKTALGTNYDVVNEPTHIHIEYDPK
;
A
#
# COMPACT_ATOMS: atom_id res chain seq x y z
N MET A 1 -7.22 -2.25 -10.17
CA MET A 1 -5.95 -1.86 -9.49
C MET A 1 -4.83 -1.93 -10.50
N LYS A 2 -4.05 -0.89 -10.56
CA LYS A 2 -2.96 -0.75 -11.52
C LYS A 2 -1.65 -0.49 -10.77
N PHE A 3 -0.55 -1.05 -11.26
CA PHE A 3 0.78 -0.75 -10.72
C PHE A 3 1.47 0.27 -11.62
N LYS A 4 2.04 1.31 -11.02
CA LYS A 4 2.86 2.26 -11.74
C LYS A 4 4.05 1.51 -12.37
N ASP A 5 4.48 1.92 -13.56
CA ASP A 5 5.63 1.33 -14.23
C ASP A 5 6.86 1.38 -13.31
N GLY A 6 7.57 0.27 -13.21
CA GLY A 6 8.76 0.16 -12.38
C GLY A 6 8.51 -0.27 -10.93
N VAL A 7 7.27 -0.47 -10.51
CA VAL A 7 6.98 -0.97 -9.16
C VAL A 7 7.39 -2.44 -9.05
N TYR A 8 8.19 -2.75 -8.03
CA TYR A 8 8.57 -4.13 -7.75
C TYR A 8 7.45 -4.82 -6.97
N THR A 9 6.82 -5.82 -7.61
CA THR A 9 5.77 -6.62 -6.98
C THR A 9 6.31 -7.83 -6.24
N GLN A 10 7.59 -8.13 -6.42
CA GLN A 10 8.31 -9.15 -5.68
C GLN A 10 9.80 -8.84 -5.73
N VAL A 11 10.52 -9.26 -4.72
CA VAL A 11 11.98 -9.13 -4.65
C VAL A 11 12.57 -10.40 -4.07
N PHE A 12 13.88 -10.60 -4.26
CA PHE A 12 14.61 -11.66 -3.59
C PHE A 12 15.48 -11.07 -2.50
N ALA A 13 15.45 -11.68 -1.32
CA ALA A 13 16.30 -11.31 -0.20
C ALA A 13 17.08 -12.53 0.27
N MET A 14 18.28 -12.31 0.80
CA MET A 14 19.07 -13.40 1.37
C MET A 14 18.65 -13.64 2.83
N ARG A 15 18.30 -14.87 3.13
CA ARG A 15 17.94 -15.32 4.49
C ARG A 15 18.71 -16.58 4.79
N ASN A 16 19.55 -16.56 5.81
CA ASN A 16 20.36 -17.71 6.19
C ASN A 16 21.17 -18.29 5.03
N GLY A 17 21.75 -17.42 4.20
CA GLY A 17 22.54 -17.81 3.04
C GLY A 17 21.76 -18.31 1.85
N ARG A 18 20.43 -18.19 1.86
CA ARG A 18 19.58 -18.67 0.76
C ARG A 18 18.76 -17.50 0.18
N PRO A 19 18.52 -17.49 -1.14
CA PRO A 19 17.59 -16.52 -1.72
C PRO A 19 16.16 -16.91 -1.36
N VAL A 20 15.39 -15.92 -0.88
CA VAL A 20 13.98 -16.06 -0.55
C VAL A 20 13.21 -15.02 -1.35
N ARG A 21 12.14 -15.45 -2.02
CA ARG A 21 11.25 -14.54 -2.73
C ARG A 21 10.31 -13.88 -1.74
N LEU A 22 10.26 -12.56 -1.77
CA LEU A 22 9.32 -11.77 -0.98
C LEU A 22 8.24 -11.21 -1.90
N ALA A 23 7.00 -11.35 -1.47
CA ALA A 23 5.82 -10.81 -2.15
C ALA A 23 4.97 -10.06 -1.11
N PRO A 24 4.00 -9.24 -1.54
CA PRO A 24 3.08 -8.64 -0.60
C PRO A 24 2.41 -9.72 0.26
N THR A 25 2.29 -9.44 1.56
CA THR A 25 1.62 -10.39 2.46
C THR A 25 0.15 -10.53 2.12
N ALA A 26 -0.49 -11.59 2.62
CA ALA A 26 -1.93 -11.78 2.44
C ALA A 26 -2.72 -10.58 2.99
N GLN A 27 -2.31 -10.07 4.15
CA GLN A 27 -2.94 -8.91 4.77
C GLN A 27 -2.85 -7.66 3.88
N ILE A 28 -1.70 -7.42 3.27
CA ILE A 28 -1.52 -6.28 2.37
C ILE A 28 -2.26 -6.50 1.05
N THR A 29 -2.32 -7.72 0.55
CA THR A 29 -3.08 -8.02 -0.67
C THR A 29 -4.57 -7.73 -0.46
N VAL A 30 -5.12 -8.14 0.67
CA VAL A 30 -6.51 -7.81 1.04
C VAL A 30 -6.70 -6.30 1.12
N ALA A 31 -5.78 -5.59 1.77
CA ALA A 31 -5.86 -4.14 1.90
C ALA A 31 -5.80 -3.43 0.55
N MET A 32 -4.97 -3.91 -0.39
CA MET A 32 -4.92 -3.37 -1.74
C MET A 32 -6.26 -3.49 -2.46
N HIS A 33 -6.89 -4.65 -2.41
CA HIS A 33 -8.19 -4.87 -3.05
C HIS A 33 -9.29 -4.02 -2.40
N GLU A 34 -9.28 -3.90 -1.09
CA GLU A 34 -10.26 -3.08 -0.37
C GLU A 34 -10.08 -1.60 -0.69
N ALA A 35 -8.85 -1.13 -0.72
CA ALA A 35 -8.54 0.26 -1.08
C ALA A 35 -8.96 0.56 -2.53
N ASP A 36 -8.70 -0.36 -3.46
CA ASP A 36 -9.10 -0.21 -4.86
C ASP A 36 -10.62 -0.12 -4.99
N ARG A 37 -11.35 -0.96 -4.26
CA ARG A 37 -12.82 -0.93 -4.25
C ARG A 37 -13.33 0.45 -3.84
N ILE A 38 -12.82 0.98 -2.72
CA ILE A 38 -13.24 2.30 -2.21
C ILE A 38 -12.84 3.40 -3.20
N HIS A 39 -11.65 3.32 -3.76
CA HIS A 39 -11.14 4.29 -4.74
C HIS A 39 -12.05 4.34 -5.98
N ARG A 40 -12.44 3.18 -6.49
CA ARG A 40 -13.34 3.08 -7.65
C ARG A 40 -14.73 3.64 -7.32
N GLU A 41 -15.25 3.38 -6.14
CA GLU A 41 -16.54 3.92 -5.71
C GLU A 41 -16.51 5.45 -5.65
N MET A 42 -15.41 6.03 -5.20
CA MET A 42 -15.29 7.47 -5.03
C MET A 42 -14.92 8.23 -6.31
N THR A 43 -14.10 7.63 -7.15
CA THR A 43 -13.52 8.33 -8.31
C THR A 43 -13.95 7.79 -9.66
N GLY A 44 -14.51 6.59 -9.71
CA GLY A 44 -14.77 5.86 -10.95
C GLY A 44 -13.52 5.31 -11.62
N MET A 45 -12.35 5.47 -11.00
CA MET A 45 -11.06 5.05 -11.54
C MET A 45 -10.42 4.00 -10.67
N GLU A 46 -9.64 3.12 -11.29
CA GLU A 46 -8.86 2.16 -10.52
C GLU A 46 -7.72 2.84 -9.77
N MET A 47 -7.40 2.30 -8.61
CA MET A 47 -6.30 2.76 -7.78
C MET A 47 -4.96 2.44 -8.45
N VAL A 48 -4.00 3.34 -8.34
CA VAL A 48 -2.63 3.15 -8.84
C VAL A 48 -1.69 2.96 -7.66
N ILE A 49 -1.05 1.80 -7.60
CA ILE A 49 -0.02 1.50 -6.60
C ILE A 49 1.30 2.06 -7.10
N THR A 50 1.98 2.85 -6.28
CA THR A 50 3.22 3.54 -6.64
C THR A 50 4.45 2.94 -5.99
N ALA A 51 4.33 2.18 -4.91
CA ALA A 51 5.44 1.50 -4.27
C ALA A 51 4.96 0.31 -3.42
N ILE A 52 5.75 -0.76 -3.40
CA ILE A 52 5.61 -1.87 -2.46
C ILE A 52 6.98 -2.11 -1.82
N PHE A 53 7.93 -2.67 -2.56
CA PHE A 53 9.30 -2.93 -2.09
C PHE A 53 10.29 -1.86 -2.54
N ASP A 54 9.92 -1.07 -3.54
CA ASP A 54 10.79 -0.11 -4.22
C ASP A 54 10.82 1.23 -3.50
N GLY A 55 11.79 2.03 -3.88
CA GLY A 55 12.02 3.34 -3.29
C GLY A 55 12.97 3.29 -2.10
N SER A 56 13.32 4.48 -1.60
CA SER A 56 14.18 4.62 -0.43
C SER A 56 13.31 4.81 0.81
N HIS A 57 13.34 3.85 1.71
CA HIS A 57 12.56 3.88 2.95
C HIS A 57 13.49 3.83 4.15
N MET A 58 12.97 4.22 5.32
CA MET A 58 13.70 4.11 6.58
C MET A 58 13.96 2.64 6.91
N ASP A 59 15.08 2.36 7.58
CA ASP A 59 15.37 1.03 8.10
C ASP A 59 14.22 0.55 8.98
N GLY A 60 13.82 -0.70 8.80
CA GLY A 60 12.67 -1.26 9.50
C GLY A 60 11.32 -0.90 8.90
N SER A 61 11.29 -0.23 7.73
CA SER A 61 10.06 0.06 7.02
C SER A 61 9.29 -1.22 6.69
N LYS A 62 7.96 -1.17 6.85
CA LYS A 62 7.07 -2.28 6.47
C LYS A 62 7.08 -2.58 4.98
N HIS A 63 7.51 -1.64 4.14
CA HIS A 63 7.70 -1.87 2.70
C HIS A 63 8.70 -3.01 2.44
N TYR A 64 9.79 -3.06 3.19
CA TYR A 64 10.82 -4.10 2.99
C TYR A 64 10.34 -5.51 3.33
N GLU A 65 9.27 -5.62 4.11
CA GLU A 65 8.68 -6.90 4.50
C GLU A 65 7.47 -7.29 3.62
N GLY A 66 7.07 -6.43 2.68
CA GLY A 66 5.84 -6.62 1.92
C GLY A 66 4.58 -6.32 2.73
N ASN A 67 4.72 -5.63 3.85
CA ASN A 67 3.62 -5.28 4.76
C ASN A 67 3.15 -3.83 4.60
N ALA A 68 3.52 -3.18 3.50
CA ALA A 68 3.08 -1.82 3.21
C ALA A 68 2.99 -1.60 1.71
N PHE A 69 2.17 -0.65 1.33
CA PHE A 69 2.14 -0.14 -0.05
C PHE A 69 1.77 1.33 -0.04
N ASP A 70 2.20 2.02 -1.11
CA ASP A 70 1.82 3.39 -1.37
C ASP A 70 0.89 3.44 -2.57
N LEU A 71 -0.11 4.31 -2.52
CA LEU A 71 -1.02 4.54 -3.64
C LEU A 71 -1.03 6.00 -4.02
N ARG A 72 -1.28 6.25 -5.31
CA ARG A 72 -1.39 7.60 -5.84
C ARG A 72 -2.66 8.26 -5.32
N ARG A 73 -2.53 9.50 -4.82
CA ARG A 73 -3.66 10.18 -4.18
C ARG A 73 -4.34 11.25 -5.03
N TRP A 74 -3.74 11.67 -6.11
CA TRP A 74 -4.26 12.82 -6.86
C TRP A 74 -5.66 12.61 -7.43
N HIS A 75 -6.07 11.36 -7.71
CA HIS A 75 -7.40 11.08 -8.25
C HIS A 75 -8.52 11.35 -7.24
N VAL A 76 -8.25 11.21 -5.94
CA VAL A 76 -9.25 11.52 -4.91
C VAL A 76 -9.31 13.02 -4.64
N GLY A 77 -8.25 13.76 -4.98
CA GLY A 77 -8.24 15.22 -4.94
C GLY A 77 -8.63 15.78 -3.58
N SER A 78 -9.59 16.71 -3.59
CA SER A 78 -10.08 17.35 -2.36
C SER A 78 -10.84 16.40 -1.44
N ARG A 79 -11.18 15.18 -1.91
CA ARG A 79 -11.89 14.18 -1.11
C ARG A 79 -10.94 13.25 -0.35
N VAL A 80 -9.67 13.61 -0.23
CA VAL A 80 -8.65 12.75 0.41
C VAL A 80 -9.01 12.42 1.87
N LYS A 81 -9.59 13.36 2.62
CA LYS A 81 -9.99 13.12 4.01
C LYS A 81 -11.10 12.08 4.12
N GLU A 82 -12.08 12.15 3.22
CA GLU A 82 -13.16 11.17 3.15
C GLU A 82 -12.60 9.78 2.78
N PHE A 83 -11.69 9.74 1.81
CA PHE A 83 -11.06 8.50 1.39
C PHE A 83 -10.28 7.84 2.54
N ILE A 84 -9.47 8.62 3.26
CA ILE A 84 -8.71 8.15 4.42
C ILE A 84 -9.66 7.59 5.50
N ALA A 85 -10.75 8.32 5.80
CA ALA A 85 -11.71 7.88 6.79
C ALA A 85 -12.37 6.54 6.40
N ARG A 86 -12.74 6.40 5.14
CA ARG A 86 -13.32 5.15 4.62
C ARG A 86 -12.32 3.99 4.67
N LEU A 87 -11.05 4.26 4.33
CA LEU A 87 -10.00 3.25 4.44
C LEU A 87 -9.82 2.77 5.88
N LYS A 88 -9.73 3.69 6.82
CA LYS A 88 -9.58 3.36 8.25
C LYS A 88 -10.73 2.51 8.76
N THR A 89 -11.94 2.86 8.39
CA THR A 89 -13.13 2.10 8.78
C THR A 89 -13.12 0.69 8.19
N ALA A 90 -12.79 0.57 6.91
CA ALA A 90 -12.80 -0.72 6.21
C ALA A 90 -11.67 -1.65 6.65
N LEU A 91 -10.48 -1.10 6.91
CA LEU A 91 -9.29 -1.90 7.22
C LEU A 91 -9.16 -2.21 8.71
N GLY A 92 -9.66 -1.32 9.58
CA GLY A 92 -9.59 -1.53 11.02
C GLY A 92 -8.27 -1.11 11.64
N THR A 93 -8.12 -1.37 12.94
CA THR A 93 -7.02 -0.83 13.75
C THR A 93 -5.67 -1.52 13.56
N ASN A 94 -5.64 -2.66 12.85
CA ASN A 94 -4.38 -3.35 12.57
C ASN A 94 -3.64 -2.76 11.36
N TYR A 95 -4.22 -1.74 10.72
CA TYR A 95 -3.61 -1.05 9.59
C TYR A 95 -3.43 0.41 9.92
N ASP A 96 -2.29 0.96 9.54
CA ASP A 96 -2.03 2.39 9.62
C ASP A 96 -2.19 2.99 8.23
N VAL A 97 -2.94 4.09 8.15
CA VAL A 97 -3.20 4.81 6.90
C VAL A 97 -2.68 6.23 7.10
N VAL A 98 -1.67 6.60 6.32
CA VAL A 98 -0.96 7.87 6.47
C VAL A 98 -1.11 8.70 5.19
N ASN A 99 -1.58 9.94 5.35
CA ASN A 99 -1.71 10.89 4.25
C ASN A 99 -0.39 11.63 4.05
N GLU A 100 0.38 11.19 3.06
CA GLU A 100 1.65 11.83 2.69
C GLU A 100 1.41 12.88 1.59
N PRO A 101 2.37 13.79 1.34
CA PRO A 101 2.17 14.88 0.35
C PRO A 101 1.82 14.42 -1.06
N THR A 102 2.38 13.30 -1.53
CA THR A 102 2.20 12.82 -2.91
C THR A 102 1.46 11.50 -3.02
N HIS A 103 1.29 10.81 -1.91
CA HIS A 103 0.72 9.46 -1.89
C HIS A 103 0.03 9.18 -0.56
N ILE A 104 -0.68 8.06 -0.51
CA ILE A 104 -1.22 7.53 0.74
C ILE A 104 -0.46 6.25 1.04
N HIS A 105 0.07 6.16 2.26
CA HIS A 105 0.81 5.00 2.75
C HIS A 105 -0.12 4.14 3.59
N ILE A 106 -0.18 2.85 3.29
CA ILE A 106 -0.96 1.88 4.07
C ILE A 106 -0.03 0.76 4.51
N GLU A 107 -0.03 0.46 5.80
CA GLU A 107 0.77 -0.63 6.33
C GLU A 107 -0.04 -1.52 7.26
N TYR A 108 0.32 -2.81 7.28
CA TYR A 108 -0.20 -3.77 8.25
C TYR A 108 0.72 -3.72 9.47
N ASP A 109 0.17 -3.28 10.59
CA ASP A 109 0.89 -3.11 11.85
C ASP A 109 -0.05 -3.50 12.98
N PRO A 110 -0.24 -4.81 13.22
CA PRO A 110 -1.19 -5.29 14.23
C PRO A 110 -0.79 -4.83 15.62
N LYS A 111 -1.77 -4.41 16.38
CA LYS A 111 -1.61 -3.87 17.75
C LYS A 111 -1.66 -4.97 18.80
#